data_b2c9b4b6b507ef208b391e1a6b940918
#
_entry.id   b2c9b4b6b507ef208b391e1a6b940918
#
_cell.length_a   1.000
_cell.length_b   1.000
_cell.length_c   1.000
_cell.angle_alpha   90.00
_cell.angle_beta   90.00
_cell.angle_gamma   90.00
#
_symmetry.space_group_name_H-M   'P 1'
#
loop_
_entity.id
_entity.type
_entity.pdbx_description
1 polymer ?
#
loop_
_entity_poly.entity_id
_entity_poly.type
_entity_poly.pdbx_seq_one_letter_code
_entity_poly.pdbx_strand_id
1 'polypeptide(L)'
;MKSVTAAHAAALTLWQVLAKGDQPGAIVFNDEDQIELRPARSESGSMAILRVIEKMNRSLRADDGRISRPTQLNRILGHAGRLAKHDHLVVLISDLDGFNEATRPLLNRLTQHNDVLVMRVSDPLERQLPEADRLVVSNGDLQLEFDAADPSLRSSFAQTFQMVIDAGQKELTKRKVPMVSLGTEAPAAGQLSALFGRRAHSRRP
;
A
#
# COMPACT_ATOMS: atom_id res chain seq x y z
N MET A 1 -8.40 -9.87 2.45
CA MET A 1 -7.00 -10.00 1.96
C MET A 1 -6.49 -8.61 1.56
N LYS A 2 -5.32 -8.20 2.03
CA LYS A 2 -4.71 -6.89 1.74
C LYS A 2 -4.56 -6.63 0.23
N SER A 3 -4.08 -7.62 -0.54
CA SER A 3 -3.87 -7.48 -1.98
C SER A 3 -5.15 -7.16 -2.76
N VAL A 4 -6.28 -7.75 -2.37
CA VAL A 4 -7.59 -7.45 -3.00
C VAL A 4 -8.03 -6.03 -2.69
N THR A 5 -7.88 -5.58 -1.44
CA THR A 5 -8.19 -4.20 -1.04
C THR A 5 -7.31 -3.20 -1.78
N ALA A 6 -6.00 -3.49 -1.92
CA ALA A 6 -5.07 -2.69 -2.70
C ALA A 6 -5.48 -2.62 -4.19
N ALA A 7 -5.83 -3.75 -4.78
CA ALA A 7 -6.30 -3.81 -6.18
C ALA A 7 -7.56 -2.98 -6.41
N HIS A 8 -8.54 -3.06 -5.50
CA HIS A 8 -9.76 -2.25 -5.57
C HIS A 8 -9.45 -0.75 -5.42
N ALA A 9 -8.59 -0.39 -4.46
CA ALA A 9 -8.19 1.01 -4.27
C ALA A 9 -7.47 1.56 -5.51
N ALA A 10 -6.58 0.77 -6.11
CA ALA A 10 -5.88 1.12 -7.34
C ALA A 10 -6.84 1.31 -8.51
N ALA A 11 -7.79 0.39 -8.71
CA ALA A 11 -8.79 0.48 -9.76
C ALA A 11 -9.67 1.74 -9.62
N LEU A 12 -10.15 2.03 -8.41
CA LEU A 12 -10.96 3.22 -8.14
C LEU A 12 -10.17 4.51 -8.37
N THR A 13 -8.92 4.55 -7.93
CA THR A 13 -8.03 5.70 -8.15
C THR A 13 -7.77 5.92 -9.63
N LEU A 14 -7.49 4.84 -10.37
CA LEU A 14 -7.27 4.85 -11.81
C LEU A 14 -8.45 5.48 -12.56
N TRP A 15 -9.68 5.04 -12.26
CA TRP A 15 -10.89 5.58 -12.89
C TRP A 15 -11.15 7.03 -12.51
N GLN A 16 -10.85 7.44 -11.29
CA GLN A 16 -10.97 8.84 -10.88
C GLN A 16 -9.99 9.75 -11.63
N VAL A 17 -8.74 9.30 -11.81
CA VAL A 17 -7.72 10.04 -12.58
C VAL A 17 -8.15 10.17 -14.04
N LEU A 18 -8.58 9.07 -14.65
CA LEU A 18 -9.04 9.07 -16.05
C LEU A 18 -10.27 9.96 -16.25
N ALA A 19 -11.24 9.93 -15.32
CA ALA A 19 -12.45 10.76 -15.39
C ALA A 19 -12.15 12.27 -15.29
N LYS A 20 -11.02 12.65 -14.69
CA LYS A 20 -10.54 14.03 -14.67
C LYS A 20 -9.77 14.44 -15.92
N GLY A 21 -9.58 13.53 -16.87
CA GLY A 21 -8.84 13.75 -18.11
C GLY A 21 -7.34 13.65 -17.98
N ASP A 22 -6.84 13.18 -16.82
CA ASP A 22 -5.42 12.95 -16.59
C ASP A 22 -4.93 11.62 -17.19
N GLN A 23 -3.60 11.41 -17.18
CA GLN A 23 -2.96 10.25 -17.77
C GLN A 23 -2.44 9.32 -16.68
N PRO A 24 -3.17 8.27 -16.31
CA PRO A 24 -2.68 7.31 -15.35
C PRO A 24 -1.59 6.41 -15.93
N GLY A 25 -0.52 6.24 -15.18
CA GLY A 25 0.48 5.18 -15.33
C GLY A 25 0.55 4.36 -14.06
N ALA A 26 1.22 3.21 -14.08
CA ALA A 26 1.34 2.38 -12.89
C ALA A 26 2.66 1.61 -12.84
N ILE A 27 3.13 1.37 -11.62
CA ILE A 27 4.10 0.32 -11.30
C ILE A 27 3.35 -0.67 -10.40
N VAL A 28 3.06 -1.84 -10.94
CA VAL A 28 2.44 -2.93 -10.16
C VAL A 28 3.55 -3.87 -9.72
N PHE A 29 3.59 -4.20 -8.45
CA PHE A 29 4.71 -4.96 -7.88
C PHE A 29 4.25 -5.92 -6.77
N ASN A 30 5.04 -6.94 -6.56
CA ASN A 30 5.03 -7.84 -5.43
C ASN A 30 6.49 -8.03 -4.94
N ASP A 31 6.76 -9.01 -4.09
CA ASP A 31 8.11 -9.25 -3.54
C ASP A 31 9.16 -9.62 -4.60
N GLU A 32 8.76 -10.17 -5.73
CA GLU A 32 9.66 -10.70 -6.76
C GLU A 32 9.65 -9.85 -8.02
N ASP A 33 8.46 -9.49 -8.48
CA ASP A 33 8.21 -8.89 -9.78
C ASP A 33 7.79 -7.43 -9.69
N GLN A 34 8.05 -6.70 -10.76
CA GLN A 34 7.48 -5.39 -11.02
C GLN A 34 7.13 -5.25 -12.51
N ILE A 35 6.01 -4.63 -12.80
CA ILE A 35 5.58 -4.31 -14.16
C ILE A 35 5.28 -2.81 -14.22
N GLU A 36 5.97 -2.13 -15.13
CA GLU A 36 5.75 -0.71 -15.41
C GLU A 36 4.77 -0.56 -16.59
N LEU A 37 3.78 0.29 -16.41
CA LEU A 37 2.87 0.71 -17.47
C LEU A 37 2.94 2.23 -17.59
N ARG A 38 3.32 2.70 -18.78
CA ARG A 38 3.49 4.13 -19.05
C ARG A 38 2.18 4.89 -18.99
N PRO A 39 2.19 6.17 -18.61
CA PRO A 39 1.01 7.00 -18.61
C PRO A 39 0.33 7.05 -19.99
N ALA A 40 -0.99 6.85 -20.02
CA ALA A 40 -1.79 6.91 -21.23
C ALA A 40 -3.18 7.49 -20.93
N ARG A 41 -3.67 8.36 -21.82
CA ARG A 41 -5.00 8.98 -21.74
C ARG A 41 -6.07 8.13 -22.42
N SER A 42 -5.90 6.84 -22.50
CA SER A 42 -6.82 5.95 -23.19
C SER A 42 -7.47 4.96 -22.24
N GLU A 43 -8.71 4.62 -22.51
CA GLU A 43 -9.41 3.55 -21.78
C GLU A 43 -8.66 2.21 -21.95
N SER A 44 -8.11 1.93 -23.12
CA SER A 44 -7.32 0.73 -23.38
C SER A 44 -6.06 0.66 -22.51
N GLY A 45 -5.37 1.80 -22.27
CA GLY A 45 -4.24 1.90 -21.36
C GLY A 45 -4.65 1.61 -19.92
N SER A 46 -5.78 2.17 -19.49
CA SER A 46 -6.33 1.91 -18.16
C SER A 46 -6.73 0.45 -17.98
N MET A 47 -7.35 -0.15 -18.99
CA MET A 47 -7.68 -1.58 -18.99
C MET A 47 -6.43 -2.47 -18.95
N ALA A 48 -5.33 -2.06 -19.58
CA ALA A 48 -4.06 -2.78 -19.48
C ALA A 48 -3.53 -2.77 -18.03
N ILE A 49 -3.61 -1.63 -17.34
CA ILE A 49 -3.24 -1.52 -15.91
C ILE A 49 -4.08 -2.48 -15.06
N LEU A 50 -5.41 -2.49 -15.25
CA LEU A 50 -6.31 -3.36 -14.48
C LEU A 50 -6.02 -4.84 -14.72
N ARG A 51 -5.72 -5.26 -15.96
CA ARG A 51 -5.34 -6.64 -16.29
C ARG A 51 -4.04 -7.06 -15.58
N VAL A 52 -3.07 -6.16 -15.48
CA VAL A 52 -1.81 -6.44 -14.78
C VAL A 52 -2.05 -6.57 -13.28
N ILE A 53 -2.85 -5.68 -12.69
CA ILE A 53 -3.24 -5.76 -11.26
C ILE A 53 -3.94 -7.10 -10.99
N GLU A 54 -4.93 -7.47 -11.81
CA GLU A 54 -5.64 -8.73 -11.69
C GLU A 54 -4.71 -9.93 -11.80
N LYS A 55 -3.85 -9.95 -12.83
CA LYS A 55 -2.88 -11.03 -13.06
C LYS A 55 -1.97 -11.22 -11.85
N MET A 56 -1.38 -10.13 -11.35
CA MET A 56 -0.48 -10.20 -10.21
C MET A 56 -1.21 -10.59 -8.91
N ASN A 57 -2.43 -10.10 -8.69
CA ASN A 57 -3.22 -10.48 -7.54
C ASN A 57 -3.61 -11.97 -7.57
N ARG A 58 -3.93 -12.53 -8.74
CA ARG A 58 -4.24 -13.96 -8.91
C ARG A 58 -3.02 -14.87 -8.78
N SER A 59 -1.82 -14.35 -9.02
CA SER A 59 -0.57 -15.12 -8.85
C SER A 59 -0.13 -15.23 -7.39
N LEU A 60 -0.74 -14.48 -6.47
CA LEU A 60 -0.45 -14.59 -5.04
C LEU A 60 -1.13 -15.84 -4.46
N ARG A 61 -0.32 -16.78 -3.98
CA ARG A 61 -0.77 -17.99 -3.29
C ARG A 61 -0.18 -18.01 -1.89
N ALA A 62 -0.96 -18.46 -0.92
CA ALA A 62 -0.52 -18.52 0.47
C ALA A 62 0.55 -19.61 0.72
N ASP A 63 0.65 -20.59 -0.18
CA ASP A 63 1.50 -21.78 -0.09
C ASP A 63 2.72 -21.76 -1.01
N ASP A 64 2.97 -20.64 -1.72
CA ASP A 64 4.07 -20.55 -2.71
C ASP A 64 5.48 -20.50 -2.09
N GLY A 65 5.62 -20.51 -0.75
CA GLY A 65 6.93 -20.42 -0.09
C GLY A 65 7.69 -19.13 -0.43
N ARG A 66 6.98 -18.07 -0.85
CA ARG A 66 7.59 -16.80 -1.26
C ARG A 66 8.18 -16.10 -0.05
N ILE A 67 9.43 -15.72 -0.18
CA ILE A 67 10.15 -14.96 0.83
C ILE A 67 9.74 -13.51 0.72
N SER A 68 9.24 -12.93 1.83
CA SER A 68 9.02 -11.49 1.91
C SER A 68 10.34 -10.74 1.67
N ARG A 69 10.32 -9.77 0.76
CA ARG A 69 11.49 -8.93 0.45
C ARG A 69 11.23 -7.48 0.84
N PRO A 70 11.46 -7.12 2.10
CA PRO A 70 11.23 -5.74 2.59
C PRO A 70 11.98 -4.67 1.81
N THR A 71 13.03 -5.04 1.07
CA THR A 71 13.79 -4.12 0.22
C THR A 71 13.05 -3.70 -1.05
N GLN A 72 11.98 -4.43 -1.43
CA GLN A 72 11.25 -4.17 -2.67
C GLN A 72 10.57 -2.80 -2.64
N LEU A 73 9.99 -2.39 -1.52
CA LEU A 73 9.38 -1.06 -1.38
C LEU A 73 10.37 0.05 -1.76
N ASN A 74 11.59 0.02 -1.23
CA ASN A 74 12.61 1.02 -1.52
C ASN A 74 13.06 1.00 -2.99
N ARG A 75 13.15 -0.19 -3.59
CA ARG A 75 13.45 -0.35 -5.02
C ARG A 75 12.36 0.31 -5.89
N ILE A 76 11.09 0.10 -5.55
CA ILE A 76 9.94 0.68 -6.28
C ILE A 76 9.89 2.19 -6.11
N LEU A 77 10.10 2.72 -4.90
CA LEU A 77 10.16 4.17 -4.66
C LEU A 77 11.31 4.82 -5.43
N GLY A 78 12.47 4.17 -5.48
CA GLY A 78 13.59 4.63 -6.31
C GLY A 78 13.27 4.61 -7.80
N HIS A 79 12.51 3.62 -8.27
CA HIS A 79 12.04 3.54 -9.66
C HIS A 79 11.00 4.64 -9.95
N ALA A 80 10.00 4.79 -9.10
CA ALA A 80 9.00 5.85 -9.22
C ALA A 80 9.64 7.25 -9.26
N GLY A 81 10.66 7.50 -8.44
CA GLY A 81 11.39 8.77 -8.45
C GLY A 81 12.23 9.05 -9.70
N ARG A 82 12.51 8.03 -10.51
CA ARG A 82 13.13 8.21 -11.84
C ARG A 82 12.11 8.53 -12.92
N LEU A 83 10.89 8.02 -12.78
CA LEU A 83 9.78 8.22 -13.74
C LEU A 83 9.04 9.54 -13.48
N ALA A 84 8.62 9.75 -12.25
CA ALA A 84 7.92 10.97 -11.82
C ALA A 84 8.94 12.07 -11.51
N LYS A 85 9.37 12.79 -12.54
CA LYS A 85 10.39 13.84 -12.40
C LYS A 85 9.84 15.09 -11.71
N HIS A 86 8.67 15.57 -12.15
CA HIS A 86 7.98 16.74 -11.61
C HIS A 86 6.50 16.74 -12.00
N ASP A 87 5.69 17.46 -11.23
CA ASP A 87 4.26 17.72 -11.51
C ASP A 87 3.38 16.45 -11.63
N HIS A 88 3.73 15.39 -10.89
CA HIS A 88 2.94 14.17 -10.82
C HIS A 88 2.22 14.07 -9.48
N LEU A 89 1.05 13.44 -9.50
CA LEU A 89 0.45 12.85 -8.31
C LEU A 89 0.92 11.39 -8.22
N VAL A 90 1.76 11.10 -7.24
CA VAL A 90 2.23 9.73 -6.96
C VAL A 90 1.37 9.13 -5.85
N VAL A 91 0.61 8.10 -6.17
CA VAL A 91 -0.22 7.37 -5.19
C VAL A 91 0.45 6.05 -4.87
N LEU A 92 0.98 5.91 -3.66
CA LEU A 92 1.54 4.66 -3.14
C LEU A 92 0.44 3.88 -2.43
N ILE A 93 0.10 2.69 -2.93
CA ILE A 93 -0.87 1.77 -2.32
C ILE A 93 -0.11 0.54 -1.86
N SER A 94 0.10 0.40 -0.55
CA SER A 94 0.94 -0.65 0.05
C SER A 94 0.58 -0.83 1.52
N ASP A 95 0.97 -1.95 2.11
CA ASP A 95 0.98 -2.16 3.57
C ASP A 95 2.18 -1.48 4.24
N LEU A 96 3.09 -0.93 3.45
CA LEU A 96 4.35 -0.31 3.86
C LEU A 96 5.37 -1.29 4.48
N ASP A 97 5.23 -2.58 4.21
CA ASP A 97 6.28 -3.52 4.60
C ASP A 97 7.62 -3.11 3.96
N GLY A 98 8.70 -3.19 4.74
CA GLY A 98 10.01 -2.71 4.33
C GLY A 98 10.25 -1.20 4.46
N PHE A 99 9.29 -0.44 5.03
CA PHE A 99 9.50 0.97 5.37
C PHE A 99 10.60 1.11 6.44
N ASN A 100 11.71 1.76 6.09
CA ASN A 100 12.88 1.89 6.96
C ASN A 100 13.62 3.22 6.72
N GLU A 101 14.80 3.35 7.30
CA GLU A 101 15.60 4.59 7.14
C GLU A 101 16.00 4.89 5.69
N ALA A 102 16.23 3.86 4.87
CA ALA A 102 16.55 4.03 3.45
C ALA A 102 15.36 4.54 2.62
N THR A 103 14.12 4.41 3.13
CA THR A 103 12.92 4.97 2.51
C THR A 103 12.90 6.50 2.57
N ARG A 104 13.48 7.10 3.59
CA ARG A 104 13.46 8.55 3.84
C ARG A 104 14.01 9.40 2.67
N PRO A 105 15.22 9.14 2.16
CA PRO A 105 15.76 9.91 1.03
C PRO A 105 14.96 9.70 -0.26
N LEU A 106 14.37 8.52 -0.46
CA LEU A 106 13.53 8.23 -1.62
C LEU A 106 12.22 9.03 -1.59
N LEU A 107 11.56 9.10 -0.44
CA LEU A 107 10.39 9.95 -0.25
C LEU A 107 10.74 11.43 -0.39
N ASN A 108 11.85 11.90 0.17
CA ASN A 108 12.28 13.29 0.00
C ASN A 108 12.42 13.65 -1.48
N ARG A 109 13.03 12.78 -2.26
CA ARG A 109 13.20 13.00 -3.69
C ARG A 109 11.85 13.04 -4.43
N LEU A 110 10.92 12.15 -4.09
CA LEU A 110 9.58 12.15 -4.70
C LEU A 110 8.79 13.42 -4.37
N THR A 111 8.81 13.82 -3.09
CA THR A 111 8.02 14.98 -2.61
C THR A 111 8.60 16.34 -3.00
N GLN A 112 9.81 16.38 -3.51
CA GLN A 112 10.48 17.62 -3.90
C GLN A 112 9.77 18.33 -5.05
N HIS A 113 9.24 17.56 -6.00
CA HIS A 113 8.63 18.09 -7.22
C HIS A 113 7.30 17.43 -7.57
N ASN A 114 6.74 16.61 -6.69
CA ASN A 114 5.50 15.87 -6.91
C ASN A 114 4.62 15.89 -5.67
N ASP A 115 3.31 15.78 -5.89
CA ASP A 115 2.38 15.46 -4.83
C ASP A 115 2.41 13.95 -4.55
N VAL A 116 2.54 13.57 -3.28
CA VAL A 116 2.57 12.16 -2.88
C VAL A 116 1.40 11.89 -1.92
N LEU A 117 0.66 10.83 -2.19
CA LEU A 117 -0.40 10.30 -1.33
C LEU A 117 -0.08 8.84 -1.00
N VAL A 118 -0.14 8.48 0.27
CA VAL A 118 -0.01 7.09 0.71
C VAL A 118 -1.38 6.53 1.10
N MET A 119 -1.77 5.42 0.49
CA MET A 119 -2.92 4.59 0.89
C MET A 119 -2.38 3.33 1.56
N ARG A 120 -2.33 3.33 2.89
CA ARG A 120 -1.86 2.17 3.64
C ARG A 120 -2.96 1.14 3.74
N VAL A 121 -2.71 -0.06 3.23
CA VAL A 121 -3.62 -1.20 3.37
C VAL A 121 -3.24 -2.01 4.60
N SER A 122 -4.19 -2.30 5.48
CA SER A 122 -3.97 -3.05 6.71
C SER A 122 -5.06 -4.08 6.95
N ASP A 123 -4.69 -5.15 7.62
CA ASP A 123 -5.62 -6.18 8.09
C ASP A 123 -5.76 -6.08 9.61
N PRO A 124 -6.96 -6.25 10.20
CA PRO A 124 -7.13 -6.26 11.64
C PRO A 124 -6.23 -7.27 12.37
N LEU A 125 -5.95 -8.42 11.74
CA LEU A 125 -5.07 -9.44 12.29
C LEU A 125 -3.61 -8.98 12.48
N GLU A 126 -3.21 -7.92 11.78
CA GLU A 126 -1.89 -7.31 12.00
C GLU A 126 -1.81 -6.55 13.33
N ARG A 127 -2.94 -6.09 13.85
CA ARG A 127 -3.02 -5.34 15.12
C ARG A 127 -3.29 -6.22 16.30
N GLN A 128 -4.00 -7.31 16.10
CA GLN A 128 -4.42 -8.23 17.15
C GLN A 128 -4.29 -9.65 16.66
N LEU A 129 -3.41 -10.41 17.29
CA LEU A 129 -3.39 -11.86 17.06
C LEU A 129 -4.73 -12.45 17.50
N PRO A 130 -5.34 -13.32 16.67
CA PRO A 130 -6.58 -13.99 17.07
C PRO A 130 -6.37 -14.81 18.36
N GLU A 131 -7.44 -14.97 19.13
CA GLU A 131 -7.44 -15.90 20.25
C GLU A 131 -7.45 -17.31 19.67
N ALA A 132 -6.29 -17.93 19.62
CA ALA A 132 -6.09 -19.30 19.16
C ALA A 132 -5.06 -19.98 20.06
N ASP A 133 -5.24 -21.25 20.34
CA ASP A 133 -4.29 -22.02 21.17
C ASP A 133 -2.91 -22.13 20.49
N ARG A 134 -2.91 -22.18 19.15
CA ARG A 134 -1.69 -22.24 18.33
C ARG A 134 -1.81 -21.40 17.07
N LEU A 135 -0.83 -20.58 16.83
CA LEU A 135 -0.71 -19.79 15.62
C LEU A 135 0.61 -20.13 14.94
N VAL A 136 0.52 -20.52 13.69
CA VAL A 136 1.70 -20.70 12.85
C VAL A 136 1.81 -19.47 11.96
N VAL A 137 2.84 -18.66 12.18
CA VAL A 137 3.16 -17.53 11.32
C VAL A 137 4.39 -17.88 10.50
N SER A 138 4.25 -17.74 9.19
CA SER A 138 5.35 -17.98 8.26
C SER A 138 5.60 -16.70 7.45
N ASN A 139 6.88 -16.35 7.31
CA ASN A 139 7.33 -15.33 6.35
C ASN A 139 7.97 -15.95 5.09
N GLY A 140 7.74 -17.24 4.86
CA GLY A 140 8.32 -18.00 3.77
C GLY A 140 9.60 -18.76 4.16
N ASP A 141 10.50 -18.15 4.92
CA ASP A 141 11.77 -18.78 5.35
C ASP A 141 11.70 -19.36 6.76
N LEU A 142 10.95 -18.73 7.63
CA LEU A 142 10.82 -19.12 9.03
C LEU A 142 9.36 -19.41 9.36
N GLN A 143 9.10 -20.58 9.85
CA GLN A 143 7.82 -20.95 10.46
C GLN A 143 7.98 -20.88 11.97
N LEU A 144 7.27 -19.94 12.60
CA LEU A 144 7.22 -19.82 14.04
C LEU A 144 5.84 -20.27 14.51
N GLU A 145 5.85 -21.30 15.35
CA GLU A 145 4.68 -21.72 16.09
C GLU A 145 4.74 -21.11 17.48
N PHE A 146 3.71 -20.38 17.86
CA PHE A 146 3.61 -19.81 19.18
C PHE A 146 2.20 -19.93 19.73
N ASP A 147 2.14 -19.98 21.05
CA ASP A 147 0.91 -19.97 21.82
C ASP A 147 0.31 -18.54 21.77
N ALA A 148 -0.70 -18.38 20.94
CA ALA A 148 -1.41 -17.10 20.83
C ALA A 148 -2.39 -16.87 22.00
N ALA A 149 -2.54 -17.84 22.90
CA ALA A 149 -3.31 -17.66 24.14
C ALA A 149 -2.55 -16.80 25.16
N ASP A 150 -1.20 -16.67 25.05
CA ASP A 150 -0.41 -15.83 25.95
C ASP A 150 -0.73 -14.33 25.78
N PRO A 151 -1.36 -13.67 26.79
CA PRO A 151 -1.69 -12.25 26.71
C PRO A 151 -0.47 -11.34 26.60
N SER A 152 0.68 -11.75 27.14
CA SER A 152 1.91 -10.96 27.11
C SER A 152 2.49 -10.91 25.71
N LEU A 153 2.44 -12.02 24.99
CA LEU A 153 2.88 -12.12 23.59
C LEU A 153 1.99 -11.29 22.68
N ARG A 154 0.67 -11.38 22.84
CA ARG A 154 -0.30 -10.58 22.09
C ARG A 154 -0.09 -9.08 22.29
N SER A 155 0.11 -8.66 23.53
CA SER A 155 0.37 -7.26 23.88
C SER A 155 1.68 -6.77 23.26
N SER A 156 2.75 -7.54 23.38
CA SER A 156 4.06 -7.21 22.81
C SER A 156 4.02 -7.10 21.29
N PHE A 157 3.32 -8.01 20.63
CA PHE A 157 3.11 -7.97 19.18
C PHE A 157 2.36 -6.71 18.75
N ALA A 158 1.22 -6.42 19.38
CA ALA A 158 0.42 -5.24 19.08
C ALA A 158 1.21 -3.94 19.30
N GLN A 159 2.00 -3.85 20.38
CA GLN A 159 2.84 -2.68 20.67
C GLN A 159 3.94 -2.50 19.63
N THR A 160 4.65 -3.57 19.27
CA THR A 160 5.71 -3.53 18.25
C THR A 160 5.16 -3.10 16.90
N PHE A 161 4.03 -3.67 16.51
CA PHE A 161 3.35 -3.31 15.27
C PHE A 161 2.92 -1.83 15.26
N GLN A 162 2.33 -1.36 16.36
CA GLN A 162 1.92 0.04 16.48
C GLN A 162 3.12 1.00 16.40
N MET A 163 4.23 0.67 17.05
CA MET A 163 5.45 1.50 16.99
C MET A 163 5.98 1.65 15.56
N VAL A 164 5.96 0.58 14.77
CA VAL A 164 6.40 0.64 13.36
C VAL A 164 5.48 1.54 12.52
N ILE A 165 4.15 1.42 12.72
CA ILE A 165 3.17 2.28 12.05
C ILE A 165 3.39 3.74 12.42
N ASP A 166 3.50 4.03 13.71
CA ASP A 166 3.65 5.41 14.22
C ASP A 166 4.95 6.05 13.70
N ALA A 167 6.04 5.28 13.64
CA ALA A 167 7.30 5.74 13.08
C ALA A 167 7.15 6.11 11.60
N GLY A 168 6.52 5.25 10.80
CA GLY A 168 6.21 5.51 9.39
C GLY A 168 5.33 6.76 9.22
N GLN A 169 4.26 6.86 10.00
CA GLN A 169 3.35 8.00 9.95
C GLN A 169 4.02 9.32 10.32
N LYS A 170 4.87 9.33 11.36
CA LYS A 170 5.66 10.50 11.75
C LYS A 170 6.57 10.96 10.61
N GLU A 171 7.23 10.02 9.94
CA GLU A 171 8.11 10.33 8.81
C GLU A 171 7.36 10.89 7.61
N LEU A 172 6.18 10.38 7.29
CA LEU A 172 5.31 10.90 6.23
C LEU A 172 4.79 12.31 6.59
N THR A 173 4.34 12.50 7.84
CA THR A 173 3.85 13.79 8.34
C THR A 173 4.91 14.89 8.27
N LYS A 174 6.17 14.60 8.66
CA LYS A 174 7.29 15.53 8.53
C LYS A 174 7.50 16.05 7.11
N ARG A 175 7.14 15.23 6.11
CA ARG A 175 7.26 15.53 4.67
C ARG A 175 5.97 16.07 4.06
N LYS A 176 4.95 16.31 4.88
CA LYS A 176 3.62 16.74 4.44
C LYS A 176 2.97 15.75 3.47
N VAL A 177 3.35 14.47 3.55
CA VAL A 177 2.74 13.39 2.76
C VAL A 177 1.49 12.91 3.49
N PRO A 178 0.29 13.12 2.92
CA PRO A 178 -0.93 12.58 3.49
C PRO A 178 -0.91 11.06 3.42
N MET A 179 -1.35 10.43 4.51
CA MET A 179 -1.56 8.99 4.58
C MET A 179 -3.02 8.72 4.94
N VAL A 180 -3.66 7.84 4.20
CA VAL A 180 -4.98 7.28 4.51
C VAL A 180 -4.86 5.79 4.75
N SER A 181 -5.62 5.25 5.69
CA SER A 181 -5.64 3.81 5.99
C SER A 181 -6.88 3.18 5.38
N LEU A 182 -6.69 2.04 4.73
CA LEU A 182 -7.74 1.19 4.16
C LEU A 182 -7.68 -0.16 4.84
N GLY A 183 -8.77 -0.53 5.52
CA GLY A 183 -8.90 -1.84 6.16
C GLY A 183 -9.44 -2.90 5.20
N THR A 184 -9.18 -4.17 5.51
CA THR A 184 -9.71 -5.31 4.74
C THR A 184 -11.14 -5.69 5.14
N GLU A 185 -11.65 -5.16 6.23
CA GLU A 185 -12.97 -5.44 6.80
C GLU A 185 -14.13 -4.77 6.06
N ALA A 186 -13.86 -3.72 5.31
CA ALA A 186 -14.88 -2.97 4.57
C ALA A 186 -14.50 -2.75 3.11
N PRO A 187 -15.48 -2.62 2.19
CA PRO A 187 -15.19 -2.34 0.79
C PRO A 187 -14.39 -1.06 0.60
N ALA A 188 -13.33 -1.10 -0.21
CA ALA A 188 -12.46 0.05 -0.49
C ALA A 188 -13.23 1.26 -1.02
N ALA A 189 -14.28 1.03 -1.83
CA ALA A 189 -15.11 2.10 -2.38
C ALA A 189 -15.79 2.94 -1.30
N GLY A 190 -16.36 2.32 -0.28
CA GLY A 190 -17.00 3.02 0.85
C GLY A 190 -15.98 3.82 1.65
N GLN A 191 -14.83 3.23 1.92
CA GLN A 191 -13.74 3.88 2.65
C GLN A 191 -13.19 5.10 1.89
N LEU A 192 -12.91 4.96 0.60
CA LEU A 192 -12.43 6.06 -0.24
C LEU A 192 -13.48 7.17 -0.38
N SER A 193 -14.75 6.83 -0.54
CA SER A 193 -15.83 7.81 -0.59
C SER A 193 -15.96 8.58 0.72
N ALA A 194 -15.80 7.93 1.88
CA ALA A 194 -15.81 8.58 3.17
C ALA A 194 -14.63 9.54 3.37
N LEU A 195 -13.46 9.17 2.85
CA LEU A 195 -12.23 9.97 2.98
C LEU A 195 -12.21 11.16 2.03
N PHE A 196 -12.61 10.97 0.79
CA PHE A 196 -12.53 12.00 -0.26
C PHE A 196 -13.86 12.71 -0.53
N GLY A 197 -15.00 12.05 -0.29
CA GLY A 197 -16.34 12.63 -0.50
C GLY A 197 -16.67 13.78 0.44
N ARG A 198 -16.19 13.76 1.67
CA ARG A 198 -16.37 14.84 2.64
C ARG A 198 -15.70 16.16 2.27
N ARG A 199 -14.65 16.14 1.44
CA ARG A 199 -13.97 17.36 0.98
C ARG A 199 -14.68 18.10 -0.13
N ALA A 200 -15.57 17.45 -0.87
CA ALA A 200 -16.34 18.10 -1.94
C ALA A 200 -17.44 19.06 -1.39
N HIS A 201 -17.90 18.87 -0.16
CA HIS A 201 -18.95 19.71 0.45
C HIS A 201 -18.42 20.92 1.25
N SER A 202 -17.11 20.98 1.55
CA SER A 202 -16.52 22.07 2.34
C SER A 202 -15.96 23.23 1.49
N ARG A 203 -16.09 23.18 0.17
CA ARG A 203 -15.69 24.22 -0.76
C ARG A 203 -16.89 24.69 -1.61
N ARG A 204 -17.91 25.22 -0.97
CA ARG A 204 -18.81 26.20 -1.60
C ARG A 204 -18.76 27.47 -0.77
N PRO A 205 -18.49 28.63 -1.44
CA PRO A 205 -18.43 29.93 -0.81
C PRO A 205 -19.76 30.35 -0.21
#